data_ce10a5de6900020dd26b7dc1efaee84c
#
_entry.id   ce10a5de6900020dd26b7dc1efaee84c
#
_cell.length_a   1.000
_cell.length_b   1.000
_cell.length_c   1.000
_cell.angle_alpha   90.00
_cell.angle_beta   90.00
_cell.angle_gamma   90.00
#
_symmetry.space_group_name_H-M   'P 1'
#
loop_
_entity.id
_entity.type
_entity.pdbx_description
1 polymer ?
#
loop_
_entity_poly.entity_id
_entity_poly.type
_entity_poly.pdbx_seq_one_letter_code
_entity_poly.pdbx_strand_id
1 'polypeptide(L)'
;LRAVEQPMRISHVLDNFAQLIEENDFFEFYWVPHTKWALTKANNVSMDAIDSPGRFATWYNKMFMENYAFGLLCRVGRLFPKLIPKLATILPSSGRVEYVNVSHRIFSSKRLVKFYEMEYSIALDSLVPALREVMQMVEDRGFLISFPVEVRCTGSDDIPLSTSTGR
;
A
#
# COMPACT_ATOMS: atom_id res chain seq x y z
N LEU A 1 -0.52 -5.59 17.76
CA LEU A 1 0.53 -5.48 16.75
C LEU A 1 1.21 -4.12 16.85
N ARG A 2 2.51 -4.10 16.57
CA ARG A 2 3.27 -2.87 16.29
C ARG A 2 3.22 -2.63 14.79
N ALA A 3 2.70 -1.50 14.38
CA ALA A 3 2.60 -1.07 12.98
C ALA A 3 3.65 0.02 12.71
N VAL A 4 4.38 -0.13 11.62
CA VAL A 4 5.33 0.86 11.11
C VAL A 4 4.95 1.19 9.67
N GLU A 5 4.56 2.43 9.43
CA GLU A 5 4.24 2.95 8.11
C GLU A 5 5.29 3.97 7.70
N GLN A 6 5.90 3.82 6.53
CA GLN A 6 6.91 4.77 6.06
C GLN A 6 7.03 4.79 4.55
N PRO A 7 7.33 5.96 3.95
CA PRO A 7 7.67 6.03 2.54
C PRO A 7 9.08 5.49 2.31
N MET A 8 9.22 4.67 1.27
CA MET A 8 10.50 4.16 0.79
C MET A 8 10.64 4.35 -0.71
N ARG A 9 11.86 4.39 -1.23
CA ARG A 9 12.08 4.31 -2.67
C ARG A 9 11.62 2.96 -3.18
N ILE A 10 10.82 2.93 -4.24
CA ILE A 10 10.32 1.67 -4.81
C ILE A 10 11.48 0.74 -5.22
N SER A 11 12.58 1.27 -5.75
CA SER A 11 13.77 0.48 -6.05
C SER A 11 14.32 -0.24 -4.83
N HIS A 12 14.42 0.47 -3.68
CA HIS A 12 14.89 -0.12 -2.43
C HIS A 12 13.96 -1.23 -1.94
N VAL A 13 12.64 -1.03 -2.04
CA VAL A 13 11.66 -2.07 -1.66
C VAL A 13 11.82 -3.31 -2.52
N LEU A 14 11.95 -3.16 -3.84
CA LEU A 14 12.07 -4.28 -4.76
C LEU A 14 13.42 -5.00 -4.63
N ASP A 15 14.51 -4.27 -4.40
CA ASP A 15 15.85 -4.83 -4.26
C ASP A 15 16.04 -5.60 -2.94
N ASN A 16 15.27 -5.24 -1.90
CA ASN A 16 15.33 -5.87 -0.57
C ASN A 16 14.03 -6.60 -0.21
N PHE A 17 13.19 -6.91 -1.18
CA PHE A 17 11.85 -7.45 -0.93
C PHE A 17 11.83 -8.72 -0.10
N ALA A 18 12.69 -9.69 -0.44
CA ALA A 18 12.81 -10.96 0.31
C ALA A 18 13.16 -10.71 1.79
N GLN A 19 14.12 -9.81 2.05
CA GLN A 19 14.50 -9.46 3.42
C GLN A 19 13.34 -8.77 4.17
N LEU A 20 12.62 -7.86 3.51
CA LEU A 20 11.51 -7.13 4.13
C LEU A 20 10.36 -8.05 4.54
N ILE A 21 10.07 -9.09 3.78
CA ILE A 21 9.04 -10.08 4.16
C ILE A 21 9.54 -11.06 5.22
N GLU A 22 10.83 -11.39 5.26
CA GLU A 22 11.40 -12.27 6.27
C GLU A 22 11.49 -11.59 7.65
N GLU A 23 11.80 -10.31 7.68
CA GLU A 23 11.93 -9.52 8.91
C GLU A 23 10.59 -9.13 9.55
N ASN A 24 9.45 -9.33 8.86
CA ASN A 24 8.15 -8.86 9.35
C ASN A 24 7.08 -9.95 9.29
N ASP A 25 6.26 -10.05 10.33
CA ASP A 25 5.11 -10.97 10.36
C ASP A 25 4.09 -10.65 9.26
N PHE A 26 3.91 -9.37 8.96
CA PHE A 26 3.05 -8.89 7.87
C PHE A 26 3.74 -7.71 7.20
N PHE A 27 3.99 -7.83 5.90
CA PHE A 27 4.57 -6.77 5.09
C PHE A 27 3.73 -6.54 3.85
N GLU A 28 3.39 -5.26 3.61
CA GLU A 28 2.71 -4.80 2.41
C GLU A 28 3.28 -3.45 1.98
N PHE A 29 3.14 -3.12 0.71
CA PHE A 29 3.47 -1.81 0.23
C PHE A 29 2.52 -1.36 -0.88
N TYR A 30 2.43 -0.05 -1.03
CA TYR A 30 1.63 0.63 -2.04
C TYR A 30 2.57 1.41 -2.96
N TRP A 31 2.80 0.90 -4.18
CA TRP A 31 3.51 1.68 -5.17
C TRP A 31 2.60 2.77 -5.71
N VAL A 32 3.09 4.02 -5.72
CA VAL A 32 2.38 5.17 -6.27
C VAL A 32 2.86 5.41 -7.70
N PRO A 33 2.06 5.09 -8.74
CA PRO A 33 2.41 5.33 -10.13
C PRO A 33 2.81 6.79 -10.38
N HIS A 34 3.68 7.02 -11.35
CA HIS A 34 4.29 8.33 -11.69
C HIS A 34 5.23 8.88 -10.63
N THR A 35 5.55 8.12 -9.58
CA THR A 35 6.53 8.48 -8.57
C THR A 35 7.57 7.38 -8.39
N LYS A 36 8.67 7.70 -7.72
CA LYS A 36 9.70 6.74 -7.33
C LYS A 36 9.50 6.24 -5.89
N TRP A 37 8.27 6.33 -5.37
CA TRP A 37 7.96 6.05 -3.98
C TRP A 37 6.93 4.94 -3.83
N ALA A 38 7.09 4.21 -2.75
CA ALA A 38 6.10 3.32 -2.19
C ALA A 38 5.84 3.70 -0.72
N LEU A 39 4.61 3.55 -0.26
CA LEU A 39 4.28 3.53 1.15
C LEU A 39 4.37 2.09 1.63
N THR A 40 5.29 1.80 2.54
CA THR A 40 5.42 0.47 3.14
C THR A 40 4.71 0.41 4.48
N LYS A 41 4.15 -0.75 4.77
CA LYS A 41 3.54 -1.08 6.07
C LYS A 41 4.10 -2.40 6.54
N ALA A 42 4.77 -2.36 7.69
CA ALA A 42 5.28 -3.51 8.39
C ALA A 42 4.55 -3.66 9.72
N ASN A 43 3.93 -4.81 9.95
CA ASN A 43 3.17 -5.07 11.16
C ASN A 43 3.72 -6.33 11.84
N ASN A 44 4.13 -6.20 13.10
CA ASN A 44 4.75 -7.28 13.85
C ASN A 44 3.99 -7.53 15.16
N VAL A 45 3.95 -8.79 15.59
CA VAL A 45 3.39 -9.15 16.90
C VAL A 45 4.18 -8.43 17.99
N SER A 46 3.50 -7.78 18.91
CA SER A 46 4.12 -7.06 20.02
C SER A 46 3.33 -7.29 21.30
N MET A 47 4.06 -7.40 22.39
CA MET A 47 3.51 -7.45 23.75
C MET A 47 3.49 -6.07 24.42
N ASP A 48 3.86 -5.02 23.70
CA ASP A 48 3.87 -3.66 24.22
C ASP A 48 2.46 -3.16 24.50
N ALA A 49 2.37 -2.21 25.43
CA ALA A 49 1.11 -1.54 25.70
C ALA A 49 0.59 -0.80 24.46
N ILE A 50 -0.74 -0.71 24.35
CA ILE A 50 -1.36 0.04 23.26
C ILE A 50 -0.89 1.49 23.33
N ASP A 51 -0.22 1.93 22.27
CA ASP A 51 0.20 3.31 22.02
C ASP A 51 -0.26 3.69 20.63
N SER A 52 -1.39 4.34 20.55
CA SER A 52 -2.01 4.70 19.28
C SER A 52 -2.34 6.19 19.23
N PRO A 53 -2.31 6.80 18.04
CA PRO A 53 -2.72 8.19 17.87
C PRO A 53 -4.09 8.46 18.50
N GLY A 54 -4.26 9.62 19.09
CA GLY A 54 -5.53 10.03 19.69
C GLY A 54 -6.68 9.95 18.68
N ARG A 55 -7.93 9.87 19.18
CA ARG A 55 -9.15 9.71 18.35
C ARG A 55 -9.26 10.73 17.23
N PHE A 56 -8.88 11.98 17.47
CA PHE A 56 -8.91 13.04 16.45
C PHE A 56 -7.85 12.79 15.35
N ALA A 57 -6.62 12.47 15.71
CA ALA A 57 -5.55 12.18 14.76
C ALA A 57 -5.89 10.94 13.91
N THR A 58 -6.45 9.90 14.54
CA THR A 58 -6.93 8.70 13.82
C THR A 58 -8.04 9.05 12.85
N TRP A 59 -9.04 9.86 13.27
CA TRP A 59 -10.11 10.29 12.39
C TRP A 59 -9.59 11.14 11.23
N TYR A 60 -8.70 12.10 11.52
CA TYR A 60 -8.10 12.96 10.49
C TYR A 60 -7.35 12.13 9.45
N ASN A 61 -6.47 11.22 9.86
CA ASN A 61 -5.70 10.41 8.92
C ASN A 61 -6.58 9.40 8.19
N LYS A 62 -7.28 8.51 8.91
CA LYS A 62 -8.03 7.40 8.32
C LYS A 62 -9.34 7.84 7.63
N MET A 63 -9.98 8.92 8.09
CA MET A 63 -11.23 9.35 7.49
C MET A 63 -11.04 10.52 6.54
N PHE A 64 -10.41 11.61 6.98
CA PHE A 64 -10.27 12.79 6.15
C PHE A 64 -9.25 12.60 5.03
N MET A 65 -8.02 12.21 5.35
CA MET A 65 -6.94 12.09 4.36
C MET A 65 -7.16 10.89 3.42
N GLU A 66 -7.42 9.70 3.94
CA GLU A 66 -7.55 8.49 3.12
C GLU A 66 -8.85 8.43 2.31
N ASN A 67 -9.89 9.15 2.70
CA ASN A 67 -11.18 9.12 2.00
C ASN A 67 -11.53 10.44 1.33
N TYR A 68 -11.64 11.54 2.08
CA TYR A 68 -12.13 12.80 1.48
C TYR A 68 -11.07 13.48 0.63
N ALA A 69 -9.84 13.63 1.15
CA ALA A 69 -8.75 14.27 0.40
C ALA A 69 -8.36 13.41 -0.82
N PHE A 70 -8.16 12.12 -0.61
CA PHE A 70 -7.84 11.20 -1.69
C PHE A 70 -8.99 11.10 -2.71
N GLY A 71 -10.25 11.04 -2.26
CA GLY A 71 -11.42 11.07 -3.15
C GLY A 71 -11.52 12.34 -3.98
N LEU A 72 -11.12 13.49 -3.43
CA LEU A 72 -11.03 14.74 -4.19
C LEU A 72 -9.94 14.66 -5.26
N LEU A 73 -8.75 14.16 -4.92
CA LEU A 73 -7.67 13.93 -5.89
C LEU A 73 -8.11 13.03 -7.04
N CYS A 74 -8.82 11.94 -6.74
CA CYS A 74 -9.37 11.04 -7.76
C CYS A 74 -10.40 11.75 -8.67
N ARG A 75 -11.26 12.60 -8.11
CA ARG A 75 -12.23 13.39 -8.89
C ARG A 75 -11.53 14.39 -9.80
N VAL A 76 -10.54 15.12 -9.29
CA VAL A 76 -9.73 16.04 -10.09
C VAL A 76 -8.99 15.31 -11.20
N GLY A 77 -8.36 14.16 -10.89
CA GLY A 77 -7.69 13.32 -11.88
C GLY A 77 -8.64 12.80 -12.96
N ARG A 78 -9.88 12.46 -12.61
CA ARG A 78 -10.92 12.04 -13.56
C ARG A 78 -11.33 13.18 -14.50
N LEU A 79 -11.45 14.40 -14.00
CA LEU A 79 -11.82 15.56 -14.82
C LEU A 79 -10.66 16.08 -15.66
N PHE A 80 -9.43 15.97 -15.14
CA PHE A 80 -8.21 16.46 -15.75
C PHE A 80 -7.12 15.38 -15.74
N PRO A 81 -7.21 14.31 -16.57
CA PRO A 81 -6.30 13.17 -16.51
C PRO A 81 -4.83 13.55 -16.63
N LYS A 82 -4.48 14.56 -17.42
CA LYS A 82 -3.10 15.04 -17.60
C LYS A 82 -2.47 15.60 -16.30
N LEU A 83 -3.28 15.87 -15.28
CA LEU A 83 -2.77 16.31 -13.98
C LEU A 83 -2.38 15.15 -13.06
N ILE A 84 -2.77 13.90 -13.38
CA ILE A 84 -2.52 12.73 -12.52
C ILE A 84 -1.06 12.61 -12.10
N PRO A 85 -0.05 12.71 -12.98
CA PRO A 85 1.34 12.61 -12.56
C PRO A 85 1.76 13.70 -11.56
N LYS A 86 1.21 14.91 -11.68
CA LYS A 86 1.46 15.99 -10.72
C LYS A 86 0.73 15.76 -9.39
N LEU A 87 -0.52 15.28 -9.47
CA LEU A 87 -1.32 14.96 -8.28
C LEU A 87 -0.70 13.81 -7.48
N ALA A 88 -0.11 12.82 -8.13
CA ALA A 88 0.60 11.72 -7.48
C ALA A 88 1.75 12.21 -6.58
N THR A 89 2.44 13.29 -6.95
CA THR A 89 3.53 13.87 -6.15
C THR A 89 3.05 14.65 -4.93
N ILE A 90 1.76 15.00 -4.88
CA ILE A 90 1.14 15.73 -3.75
C ILE A 90 0.62 14.77 -2.68
N LEU A 91 0.53 13.47 -2.98
CA LEU A 91 0.11 12.48 -1.98
C LEU A 91 1.00 12.62 -0.74
N PRO A 92 0.40 12.90 0.42
CA PRO A 92 1.17 13.23 1.61
C PRO A 92 2.01 12.03 2.04
N SER A 93 3.30 12.25 2.11
CA SER A 93 4.20 11.40 2.83
C SER A 93 4.22 11.91 4.28
N SER A 94 3.52 11.22 5.16
CA SER A 94 3.51 11.55 6.60
C SER A 94 4.83 11.25 7.31
N GLY A 95 5.87 10.87 6.55
CA GLY A 95 7.10 10.36 7.14
C GLY A 95 6.89 8.96 7.75
N ARG A 96 7.78 8.58 8.67
CA ARG A 96 7.64 7.33 9.44
C ARG A 96 6.65 7.53 10.57
N VAL A 97 5.62 6.68 10.61
CA VAL A 97 4.64 6.60 11.70
C VAL A 97 4.76 5.22 12.32
N GLU A 98 4.81 5.17 13.64
CA GLU A 98 4.87 3.92 14.41
C GLU A 98 3.87 3.98 15.54
N TYR A 99 3.11 2.89 15.74
CA TYR A 99 2.12 2.80 16.81
C TYR A 99 1.81 1.33 17.14
N VAL A 100 1.27 1.10 18.34
CA VAL A 100 0.83 -0.23 18.78
C VAL A 100 -0.68 -0.22 18.97
N ASN A 101 -1.36 -1.16 18.32
CA ASN A 101 -2.81 -1.30 18.47
C ASN A 101 -3.25 -2.76 18.26
N VAL A 102 -4.54 -3.03 18.53
CA VAL A 102 -5.14 -4.33 18.24
C VAL A 102 -5.26 -4.54 16.72
N SER A 103 -5.11 -5.78 16.27
CA SER A 103 -5.01 -6.14 14.84
C SER A 103 -6.15 -5.58 13.99
N HIS A 104 -7.39 -5.71 14.44
CA HIS A 104 -8.54 -5.22 13.68
C HIS A 104 -8.56 -3.70 13.47
N ARG A 105 -7.90 -2.90 14.32
CA ARG A 105 -7.77 -1.46 14.13
C ARG A 105 -6.60 -1.07 13.23
N ILE A 106 -5.63 -1.96 13.05
CA ILE A 106 -4.51 -1.78 12.13
C ILE A 106 -4.94 -2.16 10.72
N PHE A 107 -5.51 -3.36 10.54
CA PHE A 107 -5.86 -3.87 9.21
C PHE A 107 -7.19 -3.34 8.66
N SER A 108 -8.12 -2.91 9.53
CA SER A 108 -9.41 -2.40 9.05
C SER A 108 -9.41 -0.89 8.92
N SER A 109 -9.65 -0.40 7.72
CA SER A 109 -9.94 1.00 7.44
C SER A 109 -11.24 1.14 6.66
N LYS A 110 -12.02 2.16 7.00
CA LYS A 110 -13.25 2.45 6.26
C LYS A 110 -12.89 3.11 4.93
N ARG A 111 -13.27 2.48 3.82
CA ARG A 111 -13.03 3.01 2.47
C ARG A 111 -14.33 3.54 1.88
N LEU A 112 -14.38 4.83 1.55
CA LEU A 112 -15.54 5.51 0.96
C LEU A 112 -15.34 5.81 -0.53
N VAL A 113 -14.09 5.82 -1.00
CA VAL A 113 -13.77 6.01 -2.42
C VAL A 113 -14.14 4.76 -3.18
N LYS A 114 -15.01 4.90 -4.18
CA LYS A 114 -15.39 3.78 -5.07
C LYS A 114 -14.40 3.71 -6.23
N PHE A 115 -13.92 2.51 -6.51
CA PHE A 115 -13.00 2.23 -7.61
C PHE A 115 -13.24 0.82 -8.15
N TYR A 116 -12.73 0.55 -9.34
CA TYR A 116 -12.60 -0.81 -9.87
C TYR A 116 -11.22 -1.33 -9.54
N GLU A 117 -11.12 -2.57 -9.14
CA GLU A 117 -9.85 -3.23 -8.87
C GLU A 117 -9.78 -4.59 -9.57
N MET A 118 -8.56 -5.03 -9.79
CA MET A 118 -8.20 -6.39 -10.16
C MET A 118 -7.11 -6.86 -9.22
N GLU A 119 -7.21 -8.11 -8.78
CA GLU A 119 -6.20 -8.75 -7.95
C GLU A 119 -5.67 -9.99 -8.67
N TYR A 120 -4.36 -10.16 -8.66
CA TYR A 120 -3.68 -11.32 -9.21
C TYR A 120 -2.81 -11.95 -8.13
N SER A 121 -3.00 -13.25 -7.91
CA SER A 121 -2.13 -14.06 -7.06
C SER A 121 -1.08 -14.72 -7.94
N ILE A 122 0.19 -14.43 -7.67
CA ILE A 122 1.35 -14.93 -8.44
C ILE A 122 2.37 -15.55 -7.49
N ALA A 123 3.25 -16.40 -8.03
CA ALA A 123 4.36 -16.95 -7.26
C ALA A 123 5.27 -15.81 -6.74
N LEU A 124 5.78 -15.96 -5.51
CA LEU A 124 6.60 -14.96 -4.85
C LEU A 124 7.82 -14.54 -5.67
N ASP A 125 8.50 -15.51 -6.26
CA ASP A 125 9.68 -15.27 -7.10
C ASP A 125 9.39 -14.48 -8.37
N SER A 126 8.13 -14.49 -8.82
CA SER A 126 7.69 -13.75 -10.00
C SER A 126 7.28 -12.32 -9.68
N LEU A 127 7.11 -11.94 -8.41
CA LEU A 127 6.57 -10.64 -8.02
C LEU A 127 7.43 -9.47 -8.51
N VAL A 128 8.72 -9.49 -8.17
CA VAL A 128 9.64 -8.38 -8.50
C VAL A 128 9.77 -8.20 -10.02
N PRO A 129 10.03 -9.26 -10.82
CA PRO A 129 10.03 -9.15 -12.28
C PRO A 129 8.70 -8.61 -12.84
N ALA A 130 7.56 -9.16 -12.41
CA ALA A 130 6.25 -8.76 -12.90
C ALA A 130 5.94 -7.29 -12.56
N LEU A 131 6.24 -6.85 -11.35
CA LEU A 131 5.98 -5.46 -10.97
C LEU A 131 6.89 -4.48 -11.73
N ARG A 132 8.17 -4.83 -11.97
CA ARG A 132 9.06 -4.02 -12.83
C ARG A 132 8.52 -3.90 -14.26
N GLU A 133 7.99 -4.99 -14.82
CA GLU A 133 7.36 -4.99 -16.14
C GLU A 133 6.10 -4.11 -16.17
N VAL A 134 5.24 -4.21 -15.15
CA VAL A 134 4.06 -3.34 -15.01
C VAL A 134 4.46 -1.86 -14.90
N MET A 135 5.48 -1.54 -14.11
CA MET A 135 5.99 -0.18 -13.98
C MET A 135 6.47 0.37 -15.33
N GLN A 136 7.27 -0.43 -16.05
CA GLN A 136 7.76 -0.07 -17.37
C GLN A 136 6.62 0.10 -18.39
N MET A 137 5.64 -0.80 -18.38
CA MET A 137 4.46 -0.70 -19.25
C MET A 137 3.65 0.57 -18.97
N VAL A 138 3.51 0.98 -17.71
CA VAL A 138 2.81 2.23 -17.36
C VAL A 138 3.53 3.44 -17.95
N GLU A 139 4.87 3.45 -17.91
CA GLU A 139 5.69 4.52 -18.48
C GLU A 139 5.62 4.51 -20.01
N ASP A 140 5.89 3.38 -20.65
CA ASP A 140 5.96 3.24 -22.12
C ASP A 140 4.62 3.53 -22.82
N ARG A 141 3.53 3.12 -22.19
CA ARG A 141 2.17 3.35 -22.71
C ARG A 141 1.57 4.68 -22.30
N GLY A 142 2.22 5.41 -21.41
CA GLY A 142 1.72 6.67 -20.89
C GLY A 142 0.38 6.54 -20.14
N PHE A 143 0.16 5.42 -19.44
CA PHE A 143 -1.06 5.20 -18.69
C PHE A 143 -1.16 6.19 -17.52
N LEU A 144 -2.28 6.86 -17.40
CA LEU A 144 -2.54 7.83 -16.34
C LEU A 144 -3.31 7.18 -15.19
N ILE A 145 -2.56 6.54 -14.30
CA ILE A 145 -3.11 5.78 -13.15
C ILE A 145 -3.10 6.66 -11.92
N SER A 146 -4.26 6.89 -11.31
CA SER A 146 -4.43 7.72 -10.11
C SER A 146 -4.45 6.93 -8.80
N PHE A 147 -4.57 5.61 -8.88
CA PHE A 147 -4.60 4.72 -7.71
C PHE A 147 -3.25 4.03 -7.49
N PRO A 148 -2.85 3.80 -6.24
CA PRO A 148 -1.67 3.00 -5.95
C PRO A 148 -1.89 1.53 -6.32
N VAL A 149 -0.80 0.84 -6.63
CA VAL A 149 -0.77 -0.61 -6.75
C VAL A 149 -0.39 -1.18 -5.39
N GLU A 150 -1.30 -1.92 -4.79
CA GLU A 150 -1.08 -2.62 -3.53
C GLU A 150 -0.40 -3.96 -3.80
N VAL A 151 0.64 -4.25 -3.03
CA VAL A 151 1.36 -5.52 -3.05
C VAL A 151 1.44 -6.05 -1.64
N ARG A 152 0.96 -7.28 -1.45
CA ARG A 152 1.03 -8.00 -0.16
C ARG A 152 1.41 -9.44 -0.38
N CYS A 153 2.00 -10.06 0.65
CA CYS A 153 2.36 -11.46 0.66
C CYS A 153 1.45 -12.22 1.60
N THR A 154 1.07 -13.42 1.19
CA THR A 154 0.34 -14.37 2.01
C THR A 154 1.16 -15.65 2.13
N GLY A 155 1.10 -16.30 3.28
CA GLY A 155 1.67 -17.62 3.44
C GLY A 155 0.92 -18.66 2.61
N SER A 156 1.63 -19.73 2.21
CA SER A 156 1.00 -20.89 1.59
C SER A 156 0.04 -21.57 2.58
N ASP A 157 -1.06 -22.07 2.07
CA ASP A 157 -2.05 -22.81 2.86
C ASP A 157 -2.57 -24.05 2.10
N ASP A 158 -3.37 -24.87 2.78
CA ASP A 158 -4.05 -26.05 2.24
C ASP A 158 -5.57 -25.89 2.17
N ILE A 159 -6.06 -24.65 2.29
CA ILE A 159 -7.48 -24.33 2.30
C ILE A 159 -8.03 -24.42 0.88
N PRO A 160 -9.06 -25.26 0.63
CA PRO A 160 -9.71 -25.34 -0.68
C PRO A 160 -10.22 -23.97 -1.16
N LEU A 161 -9.96 -23.62 -2.42
CA LEU A 161 -10.33 -22.36 -3.07
C LEU A 161 -9.55 -21.12 -2.54
N SER A 162 -8.59 -21.29 -1.66
CA SER A 162 -7.67 -20.21 -1.32
C SER A 162 -6.76 -19.85 -2.51
N THR A 163 -6.50 -18.57 -2.70
CA THR A 163 -5.53 -18.11 -3.69
C THR A 163 -4.09 -18.47 -3.35
N SER A 164 -3.84 -18.93 -2.13
CA SER A 164 -2.54 -19.32 -1.59
C SER A 164 -2.33 -20.85 -1.53
N THR A 165 -3.32 -21.66 -1.97
CA THR A 165 -3.22 -23.11 -1.91
C THR A 165 -2.07 -23.63 -2.77
N GLY A 166 -1.09 -24.33 -2.14
CA GLY A 166 0.02 -24.97 -2.81
C GLY A 166 1.05 -24.03 -3.45
N ARG A 167 1.12 -22.80 -3.00
CA ARG A 167 2.04 -21.77 -3.53
C ARG A 167 3.03 -21.29 -2.49
#